data_e877bf793ef3e79227b7d687b306dd8f
#
_entry.id   e877bf793ef3e79227b7d687b306dd8f
#
_cell.length_a   1.000
_cell.length_b   1.000
_cell.length_c   1.000
_cell.angle_alpha   90.00
_cell.angle_beta   90.00
_cell.angle_gamma   90.00
#
_symmetry.space_group_name_H-M   'P 1'
#
loop_
_entity.id
_entity.type
_entity.pdbx_description
1 polymer ?
#
loop_
_entity_poly.entity_id
_entity_poly.type
_entity_poly.pdbx_seq_one_letter_code
_entity_poly.pdbx_strand_id
1 'polypeptide(L)' 'MRVISGLYKRRRFDVPHSFKARPTTDFAKENLFNVLSNNYFDFEDGVTALDLFSGTGSISIELVSRGCDQVVSVE' A
#
# COMPACT_ATOMS: atom_id res chain seq x y z
N MET A 1 6.87 5.64 -7.65
CA MET A 1 6.07 5.05 -6.56
C MET A 1 6.30 5.85 -5.28
N ARG A 2 5.25 6.18 -4.57
CA ARG A 2 5.34 6.90 -3.29
C ARG A 2 4.29 6.40 -2.30
N VAL A 3 4.57 6.61 -1.02
CA VAL A 3 3.60 6.36 0.06
C VAL A 3 2.65 7.56 0.15
N ILE A 4 1.35 7.31 0.16
CA ILE A 4 0.34 8.36 0.11
C ILE A 4 0.07 8.94 1.50
N SER A 5 -0.10 8.11 2.52
CA SER A 5 -0.50 8.55 3.85
C SER A 5 0.12 7.68 4.95
N GLY A 6 -0.04 8.10 6.21
CA GLY A 6 0.42 7.38 7.37
C GLY A 6 1.84 7.71 7.79
N LEU A 7 2.45 6.82 8.57
CA LEU A 7 3.74 7.03 9.20
C LEU A 7 4.86 7.33 8.20
N TYR A 8 4.83 6.70 7.03
CA TYR A 8 5.85 6.82 5.99
C TYR A 8 5.39 7.71 4.82
N LYS A 9 4.42 8.55 5.04
CA LYS A 9 3.87 9.47 4.03
C LYS A 9 4.98 10.20 3.28
N ARG A 10 4.82 10.30 1.95
CA ARG A 10 5.72 11.00 1.02
C ARG A 10 7.06 10.32 0.76
N ARG A 11 7.34 9.17 1.35
CA ARG A 11 8.52 8.42 0.96
C ARG A 11 8.37 7.88 -0.46
N ARG A 12 9.46 7.95 -1.22
CA ARG A 12 9.49 7.50 -2.60
C ARG A 12 10.37 6.29 -2.75
N PHE A 13 9.98 5.42 -3.64
CA PHE A 13 10.72 4.21 -3.96
C PHE A 13 10.86 4.09 -5.47
N ASP A 14 12.06 3.76 -5.94
CA ASP A 14 12.31 3.53 -7.35
C ASP A 14 11.91 2.10 -7.71
N VAL A 15 11.25 1.98 -8.86
CA VAL A 15 10.92 0.67 -9.43
C VAL A 15 12.02 0.31 -10.42
N PRO A 16 12.70 -0.87 -10.27
CA PRO A 16 13.72 -1.26 -11.22
C PRO A 16 13.18 -1.36 -12.65
N HIS A 17 13.96 -0.92 -13.62
CA HIS A 17 13.59 -1.02 -15.04
C HIS A 17 13.35 -2.46 -15.48
N SER A 18 14.01 -3.42 -14.85
CA SER A 18 13.83 -4.84 -15.13
C SER A 18 12.51 -5.41 -14.62
N PHE A 19 11.77 -4.65 -13.81
CA PHE A 19 10.49 -5.09 -13.26
C PHE A 19 9.43 -5.10 -14.36
N LYS A 20 8.93 -6.27 -14.71
CA LYS A 20 8.04 -6.46 -15.86
C LYS A 20 6.56 -6.21 -15.54
N ALA A 21 6.16 -6.41 -14.30
CA ALA A 21 4.78 -6.16 -13.91
C ALA A 21 4.51 -4.67 -13.80
N ARG A 22 3.33 -4.23 -14.21
CA ARG A 22 2.96 -2.83 -14.13
C ARG A 22 2.53 -2.51 -12.69
N PRO A 23 3.24 -1.62 -11.98
CA PRO A 23 2.84 -1.27 -10.62
C PRO A 23 1.54 -0.47 -10.61
N THR A 24 0.81 -0.57 -9.50
CA THR A 24 -0.35 0.29 -9.27
C THR A 24 0.10 1.74 -9.21
N THR A 25 -0.56 2.62 -9.95
CA THR A 25 -0.22 4.05 -9.93
C THR A 25 -0.52 4.66 -8.57
N ASP A 26 0.19 5.73 -8.23
CA ASP A 26 -0.06 6.48 -6.98
C ASP A 26 -1.49 7.01 -6.94
N PHE A 27 -2.01 7.46 -8.06
CA PHE A 27 -3.37 7.96 -8.17
C PHE A 27 -4.42 6.88 -7.87
N ALA A 28 -4.27 5.70 -8.48
CA ALA A 28 -5.18 4.57 -8.24
C ALA A 28 -5.09 4.09 -6.80
N LYS A 29 -3.89 4.03 -6.24
CA LYS A 29 -3.65 3.65 -4.86
C LYS A 29 -4.31 4.63 -3.88
N GLU A 30 -4.16 5.92 -4.11
CA GLU A 30 -4.78 6.95 -3.29
C GLU A 30 -6.31 6.81 -3.27
N ASN A 31 -6.92 6.65 -4.45
CA ASN A 31 -8.37 6.47 -4.56
C ASN A 31 -8.85 5.21 -3.83
N LEU A 32 -8.16 4.09 -4.00
CA LEU A 32 -8.50 2.84 -3.34
C LEU A 32 -8.47 3.00 -1.82
N PHE A 33 -7.39 3.53 -1.28
CA PHE A 33 -7.25 3.67 0.17
C PHE A 33 -8.17 4.72 0.75
N ASN A 34 -8.49 5.78 0.01
CA ASN A 34 -9.49 6.75 0.45
C ASN A 34 -10.85 6.11 0.63
N VAL A 35 -11.27 5.28 -0.32
CA VAL A 35 -12.53 4.53 -0.22
C VAL A 35 -12.52 3.60 0.99
N LEU A 36 -11.45 2.82 1.16
CA LEU A 36 -11.35 1.87 2.26
C LEU A 36 -11.32 2.57 3.62
N SER A 37 -10.53 3.62 3.77
CA SER A 37 -10.38 4.34 5.03
C SER A 37 -11.65 5.06 5.44
N ASN A 38 -12.38 5.62 4.48
CA ASN A 38 -13.55 6.46 4.77
C ASN A 38 -14.81 5.63 5.02
N ASN A 39 -14.89 4.41 4.46
CA ASN A 39 -16.15 3.67 4.44
C ASN A 39 -16.10 2.31 5.13
N TYR A 40 -14.91 1.70 5.27
CA TYR A 40 -14.82 0.29 5.69
C TYR A 40 -13.90 0.03 6.86
N PHE A 41 -12.72 0.64 6.91
CA PHE A 41 -11.68 0.29 7.89
C PHE A 41 -11.02 1.50 8.50
N ASP A 42 -10.74 1.39 9.81
CA ASP A 42 -9.68 2.18 10.44
C ASP A 42 -8.43 1.28 10.50
N PHE A 43 -7.44 1.57 9.67
CA PHE A 43 -6.25 0.73 9.56
C PHE A 43 -5.43 0.64 10.86
N GLU A 44 -5.58 1.61 11.75
CA GLU A 44 -4.90 1.60 13.04
C GLU A 44 -5.61 0.76 14.10
N ASP A 45 -6.78 0.23 13.78
CA ASP A 45 -7.63 -0.49 14.73
C ASP A 45 -7.50 -2.01 14.59
N GLY A 46 -6.27 -2.52 14.68
CA GLY A 46 -6.01 -3.95 14.71
C GLY A 46 -6.20 -4.67 13.38
N VAL A 47 -6.10 -3.96 12.27
CA VAL A 47 -6.30 -4.55 10.94
C VAL A 47 -5.09 -5.38 10.54
N THR A 48 -5.35 -6.61 10.07
CA THR A 48 -4.35 -7.43 9.41
C THR A 48 -4.69 -7.57 7.93
N ALA A 49 -3.69 -7.66 7.08
CA ALA A 49 -3.90 -7.68 5.64
C ALA A 49 -3.04 -8.73 4.95
N LEU A 50 -3.58 -9.28 3.87
CA LEU A 50 -2.88 -10.18 2.97
C LEU A 50 -2.88 -9.54 1.59
N ASP A 51 -1.70 -9.22 1.09
CA ASP A 51 -1.52 -8.64 -0.24
C ASP A 51 -1.09 -9.73 -1.21
N LEU A 52 -2.03 -10.22 -1.99
CA LEU A 52 -1.76 -11.21 -3.03
C LEU A 52 -1.24 -10.50 -4.29
N PHE A 53 -0.23 -11.11 -4.91
CA PHE A 53 0.39 -10.53 -6.11
C PHE A 53 0.98 -9.15 -5.85
N SER A 54 1.77 -9.04 -4.78
CA SER A 54 2.25 -7.75 -4.28
C SER A 54 3.14 -6.97 -5.25
N GLY A 55 3.82 -7.66 -6.16
CA GLY A 55 4.69 -7.02 -7.14
C GLY A 55 5.77 -6.17 -6.47
N THR A 56 5.71 -4.84 -6.64
CA THR A 56 6.66 -3.90 -6.02
C THR A 56 6.48 -3.76 -4.51
N GLY A 57 5.39 -4.29 -3.96
CA GLY A 57 5.06 -4.10 -2.55
C GLY A 57 4.38 -2.76 -2.24
N SER A 58 3.99 -2.02 -3.27
CA SER A 58 3.40 -0.68 -3.11
C SER A 58 2.17 -0.68 -2.20
N ILE A 59 1.26 -1.62 -2.38
CA ILE A 59 0.05 -1.73 -1.56
C ILE A 59 0.40 -2.17 -0.14
N SER A 60 1.30 -3.14 0.02
CA SER A 60 1.75 -3.61 1.34
C SER A 60 2.41 -2.49 2.13
N ILE A 61 3.27 -1.71 1.49
CA ILE A 61 3.96 -0.58 2.13
C ILE A 61 2.94 0.47 2.58
N GLU A 62 1.94 0.75 1.76
CA GLU A 62 0.87 1.70 2.13
C GLU A 62 0.08 1.20 3.34
N LEU A 63 -0.26 -0.09 3.39
CA LEU A 63 -0.97 -0.68 4.53
C LEU A 63 -0.17 -0.55 5.82
N VAL A 64 1.11 -0.86 5.78
CA VAL A 64 2.01 -0.70 6.94
C VAL A 64 2.08 0.76 7.36
N SER A 65 2.25 1.67 6.41
CA SER A 65 2.34 3.10 6.67
C SER A 65 1.07 3.63 7.35
N ARG A 66 -0.09 3.12 7.00
CA ARG A 66 -1.37 3.56 7.57
C ARG A 66 -1.69 2.92 8.92
N GLY A 67 -0.85 1.98 9.39
CA GLY A 67 -0.93 1.48 10.76
C GLY A 67 -1.48 0.07 10.92
N CYS A 68 -1.57 -0.73 9.85
CA CYS A 68 -1.96 -2.13 9.98
C CYS A 68 -1.04 -2.87 10.94
N ASP A 69 -1.62 -3.73 11.77
CA ASP A 69 -0.87 -4.54 12.74
C ASP A 69 0.08 -5.51 12.06
N GLN A 70 -0.38 -6.12 10.99
CA GLN A 70 0.39 -7.12 10.28
C GLN A 70 0.00 -7.11 8.79
N VAL A 71 1.00 -7.12 7.94
CA VAL A 71 0.80 -7.24 6.48
C VAL A 71 1.66 -8.37 5.96
N VAL A 72 1.04 -9.30 5.24
CA VAL A 72 1.75 -10.39 4.56
C VAL A 72 1.66 -10.12 3.06
N SER A 73 2.82 -10.07 2.41
CA SER A 73 2.92 -9.87 0.97
C SER A 73 3.24 -11.19 0.29
N VAL A 74 2.49 -11.52 -0.75
CA VAL A 74 2.71 -12.71 -1.57
C VAL A 74 2.91 -12.25 -3.02
N GLU A 75 3.98 -12.73 -3.62
CA GLU A 75 4.30 -12.40 -5.00
C GLU A 75 3.91 -13.50 -5.97
#